data_9d56b1555f2b7daec912c882e24ed2f6
#
_entry.id   9d56b1555f2b7daec912c882e24ed2f6
#
_cell.length_a   1.000
_cell.length_b   1.000
_cell.length_c   1.000
_cell.angle_alpha   90.00
_cell.angle_beta   90.00
_cell.angle_gamma   90.00
#
_symmetry.space_group_name_H-M   'P 1'
#
loop_
_entity.id
_entity.type
_entity.pdbx_description
1 polymer ?
#
loop_
_entity_poly.entity_id
_entity_poly.type
_entity_poly.pdbx_seq_one_letter_code
_entity_poly.pdbx_strand_id
1 'polypeptide(L)'
;ALHFTEDIRTLELSPLVEHVLKTRVLYPDAFVVLWASLECTNFSKAKGGQPRDADSRTLAEHLFRYIESINPDYIQIENVEEFMSWGPMNEEGKPLSTRKGEDYTRWVSKVKSHGYNFDYRILNAADYGAYTSRKRFFGIFAKNGLPVIFPEPTHCKEGKRDLFDDLARWKPVKDVLDLEDEGTSIFTRKKTLSEKTLERIYAGLIKFVAGGKEKWLLKYNSIN
;
A
#
# COMPACT_ATOMS: atom_id res chain seq x y z
N ALA A 1 -16.78 -7.14 17.44
CA ALA A 1 -16.34 -6.33 16.29
C ALA A 1 -17.50 -6.15 15.32
N LEU A 2 -17.66 -4.96 14.75
CA LEU A 2 -18.58 -4.71 13.63
C LEU A 2 -17.84 -5.02 12.32
N HIS A 3 -18.58 -5.55 11.35
CA HIS A 3 -18.08 -5.83 10.02
C HIS A 3 -19.09 -5.31 8.99
N PHE A 4 -18.60 -4.55 8.01
CA PHE A 4 -19.38 -3.98 6.92
C PHE A 4 -18.78 -4.45 5.59
N THR A 5 -19.62 -4.78 4.63
CA THR A 5 -19.23 -5.24 3.28
C THR A 5 -19.65 -4.25 2.19
N GLU A 6 -20.20 -3.14 2.59
CA GLU A 6 -20.69 -2.08 1.72
C GLU A 6 -19.53 -1.24 1.14
N ASP A 7 -19.85 -0.52 0.08
CA ASP A 7 -18.94 0.44 -0.50
C ASP A 7 -18.68 1.60 0.48
N ILE A 8 -17.39 1.94 0.70
CA ILE A 8 -16.99 3.03 1.60
C ILE A 8 -17.57 4.39 1.20
N ARG A 9 -17.97 4.56 -0.06
CA ARG A 9 -18.59 5.80 -0.58
C ARG A 9 -20.02 5.99 -0.07
N THR A 10 -20.74 4.90 0.13
CA THR A 10 -22.18 4.88 0.41
C THR A 10 -22.55 4.27 1.76
N LEU A 11 -21.60 3.63 2.46
CA LEU A 11 -21.82 3.02 3.77
C LEU A 11 -22.52 4.00 4.71
N GLU A 12 -23.63 3.55 5.36
CA GLU A 12 -24.28 4.28 6.44
C GLU A 12 -23.38 4.30 7.67
N LEU A 13 -23.02 5.49 8.16
CA LEU A 13 -22.03 5.65 9.22
C LEU A 13 -22.61 5.63 10.64
N SER A 14 -23.92 5.76 10.81
CA SER A 14 -24.55 5.83 12.15
C SER A 14 -24.18 4.65 13.04
N PRO A 15 -24.17 3.38 12.59
CA PRO A 15 -23.76 2.24 13.43
C PRO A 15 -22.27 2.31 13.83
N LEU A 16 -21.40 2.79 12.93
CA LEU A 16 -19.98 2.97 13.21
C LEU A 16 -19.77 4.08 14.25
N VAL A 17 -20.43 5.22 14.08
CA VAL A 17 -20.37 6.35 15.00
C VAL A 17 -20.83 5.94 16.40
N GLU A 18 -21.97 5.26 16.49
CA GLU A 18 -22.49 4.76 17.78
C GLU A 18 -21.49 3.82 18.46
N HIS A 19 -20.88 2.92 17.69
CA HIS A 19 -19.86 2.01 18.22
C HIS A 19 -18.63 2.76 18.75
N VAL A 20 -18.13 3.75 18.00
CA VAL A 20 -16.98 4.55 18.41
C VAL A 20 -17.30 5.35 19.69
N LEU A 21 -18.50 5.97 19.76
CA LEU A 21 -18.92 6.72 20.94
C LEU A 21 -19.02 5.83 22.17
N LYS A 22 -19.64 4.65 22.06
CA LYS A 22 -19.69 3.65 23.15
C LYS A 22 -18.30 3.21 23.58
N THR A 23 -17.40 2.97 22.62
CA THR A 23 -16.03 2.55 22.90
C THR A 23 -15.25 3.64 23.64
N ARG A 24 -15.40 4.91 23.26
CA ARG A 24 -14.77 6.04 23.97
C ARG A 24 -15.24 6.19 25.41
N VAL A 25 -16.51 5.89 25.67
CA VAL A 25 -17.05 5.89 27.06
C VAL A 25 -16.46 4.74 27.88
N LEU A 26 -16.34 3.54 27.30
CA LEU A 26 -15.81 2.36 27.99
C LEU A 26 -14.30 2.39 28.19
N TYR A 27 -13.59 3.04 27.27
CA TYR A 27 -12.12 3.10 27.22
C TYR A 27 -11.66 4.54 26.94
N PRO A 28 -11.79 5.44 27.93
CA PRO A 28 -11.53 6.88 27.73
C PRO A 28 -10.08 7.20 27.35
N ASP A 29 -9.13 6.36 27.73
CA ASP A 29 -7.70 6.53 27.44
C ASP A 29 -7.26 5.85 26.12
N ALA A 30 -8.19 5.18 25.41
CA ALA A 30 -7.86 4.49 24.16
C ALA A 30 -7.92 5.45 22.96
N PHE A 31 -6.93 5.35 22.08
CA PHE A 31 -6.94 6.06 20.82
C PHE A 31 -7.85 5.40 19.79
N VAL A 32 -8.58 6.23 19.05
CA VAL A 32 -9.32 5.80 17.86
C VAL A 32 -8.41 5.97 16.65
N VAL A 33 -8.08 4.86 16.00
CA VAL A 33 -7.23 4.84 14.81
C VAL A 33 -8.08 4.48 13.59
N LEU A 34 -8.10 5.36 12.59
CA LEU A 34 -8.68 5.10 11.28
C LEU A 34 -7.58 4.61 10.34
N TRP A 35 -7.58 3.31 10.04
CA TRP A 35 -6.67 2.72 9.04
C TRP A 35 -7.35 2.67 7.67
N ALA A 36 -6.69 3.17 6.63
CA ALA A 36 -7.18 3.12 5.27
C ALA A 36 -6.10 2.65 4.29
N SER A 37 -6.32 1.46 3.71
CA SER A 37 -5.57 0.96 2.55
C SER A 37 -6.39 1.25 1.30
N LEU A 38 -6.21 2.44 0.75
CA LEU A 38 -7.00 2.94 -0.36
C LEU A 38 -6.65 2.21 -1.66
N GLU A 39 -7.61 2.07 -2.57
CA GLU A 39 -7.37 1.41 -3.85
C GLU A 39 -6.22 2.05 -4.62
N CYS A 40 -5.25 1.24 -5.04
CA CYS A 40 -4.03 1.68 -5.69
C CYS A 40 -3.96 1.35 -7.20
N THR A 41 -4.94 0.62 -7.75
CA THR A 41 -4.88 0.13 -9.14
C THR A 41 -4.71 1.24 -10.15
N ASN A 42 -5.26 2.41 -9.88
CA ASN A 42 -5.19 3.58 -10.75
C ASN A 42 -3.95 4.47 -10.54
N PHE A 43 -3.17 4.23 -9.49
CA PHE A 43 -1.89 4.90 -9.24
C PHE A 43 -0.70 4.04 -9.66
N SER A 44 -0.83 2.70 -9.59
CA SER A 44 0.26 1.77 -9.83
C SER A 44 0.76 1.76 -11.28
N LYS A 45 2.07 1.69 -11.47
CA LYS A 45 2.74 1.46 -12.75
C LYS A 45 2.37 0.12 -13.40
N ALA A 46 1.84 -0.83 -12.62
CA ALA A 46 1.46 -2.15 -13.11
C ALA A 46 0.33 -2.14 -14.14
N LYS A 47 -0.44 -1.05 -14.25
CA LYS A 47 -1.55 -0.91 -15.21
C LYS A 47 -1.11 -0.73 -16.67
N GLY A 48 0.20 -0.55 -16.95
CA GLY A 48 0.77 -0.62 -18.28
C GLY A 48 0.22 0.43 -19.28
N GLY A 49 -0.13 1.62 -18.79
CA GLY A 49 -0.63 2.71 -19.65
C GLY A 49 -2.11 2.64 -20.03
N GLN A 50 -2.88 1.69 -19.48
CA GLN A 50 -4.33 1.62 -19.66
C GLN A 50 -5.01 2.88 -19.09
N PRO A 51 -6.17 3.32 -19.65
CA PRO A 51 -6.95 4.41 -19.10
C PRO A 51 -7.25 4.18 -17.61
N ARG A 52 -7.24 5.26 -16.84
CA ARG A 52 -7.46 5.22 -15.39
C ARG A 52 -8.88 5.65 -15.10
N ASP A 53 -9.51 4.93 -14.19
CA ASP A 53 -10.83 5.28 -13.69
C ASP A 53 -10.71 6.50 -12.77
N ALA A 54 -11.38 7.59 -13.11
CA ALA A 54 -11.38 8.81 -12.31
C ALA A 54 -12.00 8.58 -10.93
N ASP A 55 -13.08 7.80 -10.84
CA ASP A 55 -13.79 7.52 -9.60
C ASP A 55 -12.90 6.78 -8.58
N SER A 56 -12.16 5.77 -9.03
CA SER A 56 -11.22 5.05 -8.15
C SER A 56 -10.09 5.95 -7.64
N ARG A 57 -9.72 6.99 -8.37
CA ARG A 57 -8.70 7.95 -7.93
C ARG A 57 -9.22 8.89 -6.85
N THR A 58 -10.53 9.08 -6.77
CA THR A 58 -11.18 9.97 -5.79
C THR A 58 -11.55 9.25 -4.51
N LEU A 59 -11.35 7.92 -4.39
CA LEU A 59 -11.68 7.16 -3.18
C LEU A 59 -11.05 7.75 -1.90
N ALA A 60 -9.86 8.36 -2.01
CA ALA A 60 -9.25 9.06 -0.90
C ALA A 60 -10.09 10.25 -0.40
N GLU A 61 -10.88 10.89 -1.27
CA GLU A 61 -11.74 12.01 -0.88
C GLU A 61 -12.93 11.55 -0.03
N HIS A 62 -13.42 10.33 -0.21
CA HIS A 62 -14.48 9.76 0.62
C HIS A 62 -14.05 9.50 2.07
N LEU A 63 -12.74 9.54 2.35
CA LEU A 63 -12.23 9.39 3.72
C LEU A 63 -12.70 10.54 4.63
N PHE A 64 -12.97 11.73 4.07
CA PHE A 64 -13.41 12.88 4.87
C PHE A 64 -14.70 12.63 5.64
N ARG A 65 -15.68 11.93 5.07
CA ARG A 65 -16.92 11.59 5.76
C ARG A 65 -16.67 10.76 7.03
N TYR A 66 -15.65 9.89 7.01
CA TYR A 66 -15.24 9.11 8.19
C TYR A 66 -14.51 9.99 9.19
N ILE A 67 -13.59 10.83 8.73
CA ILE A 67 -12.83 11.75 9.59
C ILE A 67 -13.80 12.66 10.34
N GLU A 68 -14.76 13.25 9.64
CA GLU A 68 -15.76 14.17 10.21
C GLU A 68 -16.72 13.46 11.16
N SER A 69 -17.12 12.20 10.85
CA SER A 69 -18.10 11.46 11.64
C SER A 69 -17.53 10.86 12.92
N ILE A 70 -16.32 10.27 12.89
CA ILE A 70 -15.75 9.57 14.04
C ILE A 70 -14.61 10.33 14.73
N ASN A 71 -14.12 11.40 14.12
CA ASN A 71 -13.07 12.27 14.66
C ASN A 71 -11.89 11.44 15.26
N PRO A 72 -11.17 10.64 14.46
CA PRO A 72 -10.15 9.73 14.95
C PRO A 72 -8.96 10.49 15.54
N ASP A 73 -8.24 9.86 16.46
CA ASP A 73 -7.01 10.44 17.05
C ASP A 73 -5.83 10.28 16.11
N TYR A 74 -5.82 9.17 15.35
CA TYR A 74 -4.86 8.90 14.28
C TYR A 74 -5.57 8.45 13.00
N ILE A 75 -5.02 8.86 11.86
CA ILE A 75 -5.39 8.35 10.54
C ILE A 75 -4.13 7.77 9.92
N GLN A 76 -4.16 6.48 9.59
CA GLN A 76 -3.04 5.78 8.97
C GLN A 76 -3.42 5.37 7.55
N ILE A 77 -2.61 5.77 6.59
CA ILE A 77 -2.82 5.53 5.16
C ILE A 77 -1.73 4.59 4.65
N GLU A 78 -2.12 3.49 4.03
CA GLU A 78 -1.21 2.66 3.24
C GLU A 78 -1.52 2.79 1.76
N ASN A 79 -0.49 2.93 0.92
CA ASN A 79 -0.65 2.96 -0.54
C ASN A 79 0.66 2.60 -1.26
N VAL A 80 0.62 2.59 -2.58
CA VAL A 80 1.82 2.56 -3.42
C VAL A 80 2.54 3.92 -3.38
N GLU A 81 3.84 3.93 -3.66
CA GLU A 81 4.64 5.17 -3.71
C GLU A 81 4.05 6.20 -4.70
N GLU A 82 3.48 5.71 -5.80
CA GLU A 82 2.86 6.52 -6.83
C GLU A 82 1.62 7.31 -6.37
N PHE A 83 1.07 7.01 -5.21
CA PHE A 83 -0.03 7.79 -4.59
C PHE A 83 0.34 9.27 -4.46
N MET A 84 1.58 9.58 -4.12
CA MET A 84 2.09 10.97 -4.06
C MET A 84 2.10 11.67 -5.42
N SER A 85 1.92 10.92 -6.49
CA SER A 85 1.82 11.45 -7.87
C SER A 85 0.39 11.74 -8.29
N TRP A 86 -0.58 11.59 -7.40
CA TRP A 86 -1.98 11.84 -7.68
C TRP A 86 -2.19 13.31 -8.07
N GLY A 87 -2.72 13.49 -9.27
CA GLY A 87 -3.00 14.79 -9.87
C GLY A 87 -4.03 14.65 -10.98
N PRO A 88 -4.48 15.77 -11.57
CA PRO A 88 -5.54 15.79 -12.58
C PRO A 88 -5.19 14.96 -13.80
N MET A 89 -6.22 14.53 -14.51
CA MET A 89 -6.14 13.79 -15.77
C MET A 89 -6.61 14.67 -16.92
N ASN A 90 -6.11 14.38 -18.13
CA ASN A 90 -6.64 14.96 -19.36
C ASN A 90 -7.95 14.26 -19.78
N GLU A 91 -8.58 14.73 -20.87
CA GLU A 91 -9.82 14.17 -21.41
C GLU A 91 -9.70 12.70 -21.84
N GLU A 92 -8.47 12.23 -22.11
CA GLU A 92 -8.18 10.83 -22.46
C GLU A 92 -7.95 9.92 -21.24
N GLY A 93 -8.13 10.42 -20.00
CA GLY A 93 -7.89 9.68 -18.78
C GLY A 93 -6.40 9.45 -18.46
N LYS A 94 -5.49 10.26 -19.06
CA LYS A 94 -4.05 10.19 -18.76
C LYS A 94 -3.64 11.27 -17.76
N PRO A 95 -2.76 10.95 -16.78
CA PRO A 95 -2.28 11.95 -15.83
C PRO A 95 -1.53 13.10 -16.52
N LEU A 96 -1.83 14.33 -16.12
CA LEU A 96 -1.09 15.50 -16.52
C LEU A 96 0.25 15.56 -15.79
N SER A 97 1.36 15.34 -16.49
CA SER A 97 2.70 15.30 -15.89
C SER A 97 3.11 16.64 -15.26
N THR A 98 2.65 17.76 -15.82
CA THR A 98 2.91 19.12 -15.32
C THR A 98 2.19 19.44 -13.99
N ARG A 99 1.12 18.67 -13.67
CA ARG A 99 0.30 18.84 -12.46
C ARG A 99 0.38 17.63 -11.53
N LYS A 100 1.48 16.88 -11.63
CA LYS A 100 1.75 15.70 -10.81
C LYS A 100 1.80 16.06 -9.33
N GLY A 101 1.05 15.32 -8.48
CA GLY A 101 1.01 15.51 -7.04
C GLY A 101 0.09 16.62 -6.55
N GLU A 102 -0.58 17.35 -7.43
CA GLU A 102 -1.45 18.48 -7.04
C GLU A 102 -2.63 18.02 -6.20
N ASP A 103 -3.34 16.96 -6.63
CA ASP A 103 -4.49 16.43 -5.89
C ASP A 103 -4.06 15.80 -4.55
N TYR A 104 -2.91 15.11 -4.53
CA TYR A 104 -2.31 14.60 -3.30
C TYR A 104 -2.04 15.73 -2.29
N THR A 105 -1.39 16.80 -2.74
CA THR A 105 -1.06 17.95 -1.87
C THR A 105 -2.34 18.63 -1.35
N ARG A 106 -3.33 18.83 -2.21
CA ARG A 106 -4.63 19.37 -1.83
C ARG A 106 -5.31 18.49 -0.78
N TRP A 107 -5.33 17.18 -1.01
CA TRP A 107 -5.94 16.20 -0.11
C TRP A 107 -5.25 16.19 1.26
N VAL A 108 -3.91 16.13 1.32
CA VAL A 108 -3.14 16.21 2.56
C VAL A 108 -3.45 17.51 3.31
N SER A 109 -3.47 18.66 2.61
CA SER A 109 -3.77 19.96 3.21
C SER A 109 -5.18 20.00 3.79
N LYS A 110 -6.15 19.38 3.12
CA LYS A 110 -7.53 19.29 3.60
C LYS A 110 -7.62 18.43 4.86
N VAL A 111 -6.95 17.26 4.94
CA VAL A 111 -6.92 16.47 6.17
C VAL A 111 -6.27 17.27 7.31
N LYS A 112 -5.15 17.95 7.04
CA LYS A 112 -4.49 18.81 8.05
C LYS A 112 -5.39 19.92 8.58
N SER A 113 -6.29 20.47 7.76
CA SER A 113 -7.21 21.52 8.20
C SER A 113 -8.24 21.05 9.25
N HIS A 114 -8.42 19.74 9.41
CA HIS A 114 -9.19 19.14 10.51
C HIS A 114 -8.40 19.02 11.83
N GLY A 115 -7.23 19.65 11.95
CA GLY A 115 -6.43 19.67 13.18
C GLY A 115 -5.46 18.51 13.32
N TYR A 116 -4.88 18.03 12.22
CA TYR A 116 -3.90 16.96 12.21
C TYR A 116 -2.52 17.45 11.78
N ASN A 117 -1.49 16.96 12.46
CA ASN A 117 -0.11 16.95 11.97
C ASN A 117 0.08 15.75 11.03
N PHE A 118 1.01 15.85 10.08
CA PHE A 118 1.23 14.81 9.08
C PHE A 118 2.71 14.59 8.82
N ASP A 119 3.11 13.34 8.76
CA ASP A 119 4.37 12.89 8.16
C ASP A 119 4.15 11.57 7.42
N TYR A 120 5.10 11.20 6.54
CA TYR A 120 5.04 9.96 5.79
C TYR A 120 6.41 9.33 5.60
N ARG A 121 6.43 8.03 5.36
CA ARG A 121 7.62 7.27 5.00
C ARG A 121 7.31 6.33 3.84
N ILE A 122 8.32 6.09 3.01
CA ILE A 122 8.30 4.94 2.08
C ILE A 122 9.04 3.82 2.78
N LEU A 123 8.27 2.86 3.31
CA LEU A 123 8.84 1.74 4.04
C LEU A 123 9.03 0.55 3.11
N ASN A 124 10.19 -0.11 3.24
CA ASN A 124 10.50 -1.34 2.53
C ASN A 124 10.35 -2.51 3.50
N ALA A 125 9.47 -3.44 3.22
CA ALA A 125 9.20 -4.58 4.09
C ALA A 125 10.47 -5.38 4.46
N ALA A 126 11.48 -5.42 3.59
CA ALA A 126 12.75 -6.08 3.87
C ALA A 126 13.52 -5.43 5.03
N ASP A 127 13.38 -4.11 5.23
CA ASP A 127 14.04 -3.38 6.32
C ASP A 127 13.47 -3.74 7.70
N TYR A 128 12.33 -4.45 7.72
CA TYR A 128 11.63 -4.94 8.92
C TYR A 128 11.60 -6.47 9.01
N GLY A 129 12.50 -7.15 8.27
CA GLY A 129 12.67 -8.59 8.34
C GLY A 129 11.71 -9.44 7.51
N ALA A 130 10.92 -8.83 6.62
CA ALA A 130 10.12 -9.59 5.66
C ALA A 130 10.98 -10.16 4.51
N TYR A 131 10.53 -11.29 3.97
CA TYR A 131 11.20 -11.98 2.86
C TYR A 131 10.89 -11.35 1.48
N THR A 132 10.60 -10.05 1.46
CA THR A 132 10.27 -9.31 0.24
C THR A 132 10.73 -7.86 0.35
N SER A 133 11.21 -7.30 -0.77
CA SER A 133 11.58 -5.88 -0.87
C SER A 133 10.41 -5.01 -1.34
N ARG A 134 9.20 -5.27 -0.83
CA ARG A 134 7.99 -4.52 -1.18
C ARG A 134 8.02 -3.16 -0.53
N LYS A 135 8.05 -2.10 -1.33
CA LYS A 135 7.97 -0.72 -0.87
C LYS A 135 6.52 -0.22 -0.86
N ARG A 136 6.16 0.50 0.18
CA ARG A 136 4.85 1.14 0.33
C ARG A 136 4.97 2.51 0.96
N PHE A 137 4.07 3.38 0.55
CA PHE A 137 3.81 4.64 1.22
C PHE A 137 3.01 4.37 2.50
N PHE A 138 3.46 4.93 3.61
CA PHE A 138 2.73 5.01 4.86
C PHE A 138 2.65 6.47 5.28
N GLY A 139 1.43 6.99 5.37
CA GLY A 139 1.15 8.33 5.87
C GLY A 139 0.45 8.25 7.21
N ILE A 140 0.88 9.05 8.17
CA ILE A 140 0.26 9.13 9.48
C ILE A 140 -0.17 10.58 9.72
N PHE A 141 -1.46 10.75 9.96
CA PHE A 141 -2.02 11.97 10.50
C PHE A 141 -2.29 11.73 11.98
N ALA A 142 -1.80 12.60 12.84
CA ALA A 142 -2.04 12.58 14.28
C ALA A 142 -2.70 13.90 14.70
N LYS A 143 -3.72 13.85 15.57
CA LYS A 143 -4.31 15.07 16.13
C LYS A 143 -3.24 15.97 16.74
N ASN A 144 -3.45 17.27 16.67
CA ASN A 144 -2.55 18.24 17.28
C ASN A 144 -2.27 17.89 18.73
N GLY A 145 -0.98 17.86 19.10
CA GLY A 145 -0.51 17.42 20.42
C GLY A 145 -0.13 15.94 20.51
N LEU A 146 -0.51 15.12 19.52
CA LEU A 146 -0.09 13.72 19.45
C LEU A 146 1.15 13.56 18.55
N PRO A 147 2.09 12.65 18.90
CA PRO A 147 3.30 12.44 18.10
C PRO A 147 2.99 11.63 16.83
N VAL A 148 3.72 11.92 15.75
CA VAL A 148 3.81 11.05 14.57
C VAL A 148 5.08 10.22 14.70
N ILE A 149 4.93 8.90 14.80
CA ILE A 149 6.04 7.97 15.02
C ILE A 149 6.01 6.87 13.97
N PHE A 150 7.16 6.57 13.38
CA PHE A 150 7.38 5.43 12.50
C PHE A 150 8.31 4.42 13.16
N PRO A 151 8.18 3.12 12.83
CA PRO A 151 9.09 2.11 13.35
C PRO A 151 10.50 2.33 12.78
N GLU A 152 11.52 2.03 13.59
CA GLU A 152 12.90 2.02 13.13
C GLU A 152 13.22 0.71 12.40
N PRO A 153 14.03 0.73 11.33
CA PRO A 153 14.46 -0.47 10.63
C PRO A 153 15.25 -1.41 11.55
N THR A 154 15.03 -2.71 11.38
CA THR A 154 15.77 -3.78 12.06
C THR A 154 16.73 -4.52 11.14
N HIS A 155 16.61 -4.30 9.82
CA HIS A 155 17.39 -4.96 8.78
C HIS A 155 17.86 -3.96 7.73
N CYS A 156 18.97 -4.27 7.07
CA CYS A 156 19.41 -3.57 5.87
C CYS A 156 19.98 -4.57 4.84
N LYS A 157 20.18 -4.13 3.60
CA LYS A 157 20.51 -5.00 2.48
C LYS A 157 21.75 -5.87 2.75
N GLU A 158 22.82 -5.29 3.26
CA GLU A 158 24.11 -5.97 3.50
C GLU A 158 24.31 -6.36 4.98
N GLY A 159 23.41 -5.94 5.87
CA GLY A 159 23.63 -5.95 7.30
C GLY A 159 24.57 -4.81 7.71
N LYS A 160 24.43 -4.34 8.95
CA LYS A 160 25.31 -3.31 9.49
C LYS A 160 25.50 -3.60 10.98
N ARG A 161 26.76 -3.65 11.40
CA ARG A 161 27.10 -3.81 12.81
C ARG A 161 28.21 -2.82 13.14
N ASP A 162 27.86 -1.76 13.86
CA ASP A 162 28.81 -0.80 14.39
C ASP A 162 28.39 -0.38 15.81
N LEU A 163 29.05 0.66 16.36
CA LEU A 163 28.77 1.15 17.72
C LEU A 163 27.37 1.76 17.88
N PHE A 164 26.70 2.11 16.80
CA PHE A 164 25.43 2.84 16.80
C PHE A 164 24.29 2.03 16.19
N ASP A 165 24.60 1.07 15.30
CA ASP A 165 23.61 0.31 14.54
C ASP A 165 23.93 -1.20 14.59
N ASP A 166 22.94 -2.02 14.93
CA ASP A 166 22.97 -3.48 14.79
C ASP A 166 21.78 -3.91 13.89
N LEU A 167 21.97 -3.74 12.57
CA LEU A 167 20.96 -4.08 11.59
C LEU A 167 21.27 -5.44 10.96
N ALA A 168 20.34 -6.39 11.10
CA ALA A 168 20.45 -7.68 10.47
C ALA A 168 20.41 -7.57 8.92
N ARG A 169 20.97 -8.55 8.22
CA ARG A 169 20.86 -8.62 6.77
C ARG A 169 19.44 -8.96 6.33
N TRP A 170 19.00 -8.43 5.18
CA TRP A 170 17.74 -8.82 4.56
C TRP A 170 17.63 -10.32 4.37
N LYS A 171 16.45 -10.85 4.68
CA LYS A 171 16.14 -12.28 4.53
C LYS A 171 15.82 -12.60 3.07
N PRO A 172 16.48 -13.60 2.47
CA PRO A 172 16.20 -13.97 1.09
C PRO A 172 14.89 -14.78 0.99
N VAL A 173 14.09 -14.51 -0.04
CA VAL A 173 12.80 -15.20 -0.26
C VAL A 173 12.95 -16.73 -0.37
N LYS A 174 14.12 -17.22 -0.82
CA LYS A 174 14.39 -18.66 -0.92
C LYS A 174 14.26 -19.42 0.41
N ASP A 175 14.41 -18.75 1.54
CA ASP A 175 14.36 -19.38 2.86
C ASP A 175 12.91 -19.75 3.28
N VAL A 176 11.91 -19.26 2.56
CA VAL A 176 10.47 -19.52 2.80
C VAL A 176 9.77 -20.15 1.61
N LEU A 177 10.50 -20.45 0.54
CA LEU A 177 9.97 -21.18 -0.60
C LEU A 177 10.21 -22.67 -0.43
N ASP A 178 9.18 -23.47 -0.59
CA ASP A 178 9.32 -24.88 -0.82
C ASP A 178 9.75 -25.08 -2.28
N LEU A 179 11.02 -25.43 -2.48
CA LEU A 179 11.58 -25.64 -3.81
C LEU A 179 11.38 -27.09 -4.31
N GLU A 180 10.88 -27.98 -3.47
CA GLU A 180 10.51 -29.34 -3.83
C GLU A 180 9.04 -29.43 -4.28
N ASP A 181 8.22 -28.41 -3.99
CA ASP A 181 6.86 -28.29 -4.51
C ASP A 181 6.90 -27.95 -6.01
N GLU A 182 6.60 -28.93 -6.84
CA GLU A 182 6.50 -28.75 -8.29
C GLU A 182 5.32 -27.84 -8.69
N GLY A 183 4.38 -27.62 -7.78
CA GLY A 183 3.17 -26.83 -8.02
C GLY A 183 2.26 -27.43 -9.08
N THR A 184 1.35 -26.63 -9.59
CA THR A 184 0.45 -27.01 -10.69
C THR A 184 0.90 -26.39 -12.00
N SER A 185 0.71 -27.14 -13.11
CA SER A 185 1.03 -26.64 -14.45
C SER A 185 0.35 -25.30 -14.74
N ILE A 186 1.08 -24.34 -15.26
CA ILE A 186 0.56 -23.05 -15.70
C ILE A 186 -0.44 -23.17 -16.86
N PHE A 187 -0.42 -24.30 -17.59
CA PHE A 187 -1.28 -24.56 -18.74
C PHE A 187 -2.61 -25.22 -18.38
N THR A 188 -2.74 -25.82 -17.18
CA THR A 188 -3.94 -26.52 -16.72
C THR A 188 -4.78 -25.71 -15.74
N ARG A 189 -4.52 -24.41 -15.58
CA ARG A 189 -5.25 -23.53 -14.67
C ARG A 189 -6.68 -23.28 -15.14
N LYS A 190 -7.65 -23.22 -14.20
CA LYS A 190 -9.05 -22.84 -14.50
C LYS A 190 -9.15 -21.52 -15.26
N LYS A 191 -8.30 -20.53 -14.90
CA LYS A 191 -8.16 -19.25 -15.62
C LYS A 191 -6.80 -19.25 -16.31
N THR A 192 -6.81 -19.23 -17.63
CA THR A 192 -5.58 -19.19 -18.44
C THR A 192 -4.77 -17.91 -18.19
N LEU A 193 -3.47 -18.00 -18.28
CA LEU A 193 -2.60 -16.83 -18.25
C LEU A 193 -2.78 -16.01 -19.53
N SER A 194 -2.66 -14.69 -19.42
CA SER A 194 -2.65 -13.83 -20.60
C SER A 194 -1.39 -14.09 -21.45
N GLU A 195 -1.51 -13.88 -22.77
CA GLU A 195 -0.41 -14.02 -23.72
C GLU A 195 0.84 -13.24 -23.26
N LYS A 196 0.67 -11.97 -22.86
CA LYS A 196 1.76 -11.15 -22.32
C LYS A 196 2.43 -11.75 -21.07
N THR A 197 1.71 -12.54 -20.27
CA THR A 197 2.29 -13.24 -19.13
C THR A 197 3.10 -14.45 -19.58
N LEU A 198 2.58 -15.21 -20.56
CA LEU A 198 3.30 -16.33 -21.15
C LEU A 198 4.58 -15.87 -21.87
N GLU A 199 4.53 -14.78 -22.61
CA GLU A 199 5.72 -14.17 -23.23
C GLU A 199 6.79 -13.79 -22.22
N ARG A 200 6.40 -13.22 -21.07
CA ARG A 200 7.34 -12.90 -19.99
C ARG A 200 7.96 -14.14 -19.35
N ILE A 201 7.17 -15.20 -19.17
CA ILE A 201 7.64 -16.49 -18.68
C ILE A 201 8.66 -17.06 -19.68
N TYR A 202 8.34 -17.06 -20.97
CA TYR A 202 9.20 -17.56 -22.03
C TYR A 202 10.51 -16.76 -22.12
N ALA A 203 10.45 -15.44 -22.11
CA ALA A 203 11.63 -14.58 -22.09
C ALA A 203 12.52 -14.84 -20.85
N GLY A 204 11.89 -15.11 -19.70
CA GLY A 204 12.61 -15.50 -18.49
C GLY A 204 13.30 -16.86 -18.60
N LEU A 205 12.64 -17.86 -19.19
CA LEU A 205 13.22 -19.18 -19.46
C LEU A 205 14.46 -19.07 -20.37
N ILE A 206 14.36 -18.30 -21.46
CA ILE A 206 15.50 -18.05 -22.34
C ILE A 206 16.64 -17.38 -21.58
N LYS A 207 16.35 -16.31 -20.85
CA LYS A 207 17.38 -15.49 -20.20
C LYS A 207 18.10 -16.20 -19.07
N PHE A 208 17.37 -16.96 -18.25
CA PHE A 208 17.90 -17.48 -16.99
C PHE A 208 18.17 -18.98 -17.02
N VAL A 209 17.35 -19.78 -17.70
CA VAL A 209 17.51 -21.22 -17.77
C VAL A 209 18.43 -21.60 -18.93
N ALA A 210 18.06 -21.24 -20.16
CA ALA A 210 18.85 -21.54 -21.34
C ALA A 210 20.21 -20.79 -21.36
N GLY A 211 20.29 -19.62 -20.70
CA GLY A 211 21.53 -18.85 -20.54
C GLY A 211 22.45 -19.35 -19.43
N GLY A 212 22.23 -20.55 -18.87
CA GLY A 212 23.11 -21.20 -17.90
C GLY A 212 23.22 -20.53 -16.52
N LYS A 213 22.29 -19.63 -16.17
CA LYS A 213 22.20 -19.07 -14.84
C LYS A 213 21.39 -20.00 -13.94
N GLU A 214 22.01 -20.48 -12.88
CA GLU A 214 21.40 -21.38 -11.93
C GLU A 214 20.09 -20.79 -11.36
N LYS A 215 19.05 -21.64 -11.32
CA LYS A 215 17.75 -21.47 -10.63
C LYS A 215 17.09 -20.10 -10.82
N TRP A 216 16.30 -19.99 -11.85
CA TRP A 216 15.42 -18.85 -12.07
C TRP A 216 14.16 -18.96 -11.19
N LEU A 217 14.07 -18.08 -10.20
CA LEU A 217 12.85 -17.86 -9.46
C LEU A 217 12.08 -16.73 -10.12
N LEU A 218 10.93 -17.02 -10.69
CA LEU A 218 9.96 -16.03 -11.11
C LEU A 218 9.58 -15.19 -9.89
N LYS A 219 10.05 -13.95 -9.87
CA LYS A 219 9.57 -12.98 -8.91
C LYS A 219 8.13 -12.62 -9.30
N TYR A 220 7.19 -13.43 -8.86
CA TYR A 220 5.79 -13.13 -9.00
C TYR A 220 5.49 -12.00 -8.02
N ASN A 221 5.36 -10.79 -8.52
CA ASN A 221 4.58 -9.79 -7.81
C ASN A 221 3.12 -10.26 -7.94
N SER A 222 2.64 -11.00 -6.95
CA SER A 222 1.22 -11.21 -6.80
C SER A 222 0.59 -9.85 -6.59
N ILE A 223 -0.02 -9.34 -7.63
CA ILE A 223 -0.99 -8.27 -7.53
C ILE A 223 -2.25 -8.96 -7.02
N ASN A 224 -2.51 -8.85 -5.75
CA ASN A 224 -3.85 -9.00 -5.21
C ASN A 224 -4.53 -7.66 -5.27
#